data_067ef67e9f5b178b8b58f24d737c54c7
#
_entry.id   067ef67e9f5b178b8b58f24d737c54c7
#
_cell.length_a   1.000
_cell.length_b   1.000
_cell.length_c   1.000
_cell.angle_alpha   90.00
_cell.angle_beta   90.00
_cell.angle_gamma   90.00
#
_symmetry.space_group_name_H-M   'P 1'
#
loop_
_entity.id
_entity.type
_entity.pdbx_description
1 polymer ?
#
loop_
_entity_poly.entity_id
_entity_poly.type
_entity_poly.pdbx_seq_one_letter_code
_entity_poly.pdbx_strand_id
1 'polypeptide(L)'
;MKKHRRHIIAIVVTALISVTLYAARTNSDRLSLLQPLLEYNHPFSPDAPVDSIIAWEKLLEPELQKEQQYPLLFQINLLTVQALITEGNISLAINQANQMYQKAREMDYPLGTALALHAIGNTYLSSSTPQVAIKSYKEALEIIQKLPHANQYIKTILSQFILTKLNYHQMTDIEDNIRELESVITKDTNPQDDFHLVYCQAFYRIQMHHLPEALNYIRQTEQISRQHQYPYFHLMIKYLYSRYYTESKEYTQALTTLDELLSHTKAANSYRSL
;
A
#
# COMPACT_ATOMS: atom_id res chain seq x y z
N MET A 1 -8.99 -7.70 29.73
CA MET A 1 -10.19 -6.89 29.44
C MET A 1 -10.13 -6.14 28.09
N LYS A 2 -9.05 -5.45 27.69
CA LYS A 2 -8.98 -4.69 26.42
C LYS A 2 -9.01 -5.58 25.17
N LYS A 3 -8.44 -6.79 25.18
CA LYS A 3 -8.42 -7.73 24.03
C LYS A 3 -9.84 -8.26 23.72
N HIS A 4 -10.58 -8.65 24.75
CA HIS A 4 -11.98 -9.08 24.60
C HIS A 4 -12.86 -7.96 24.03
N ARG A 5 -12.64 -6.71 24.44
CA ARG A 5 -13.39 -5.56 23.96
C ARG A 5 -13.13 -5.25 22.47
N ARG A 6 -11.89 -5.47 21.98
CA ARG A 6 -11.53 -5.31 20.57
C ARG A 6 -12.07 -6.43 19.69
N HIS A 7 -12.03 -7.69 20.16
CA HIS A 7 -12.68 -8.81 19.46
C HIS A 7 -14.19 -8.64 19.39
N ILE A 8 -14.81 -8.16 20.44
CA ILE A 8 -16.26 -7.85 20.44
C ILE A 8 -16.56 -6.70 19.48
N ILE A 9 -15.75 -5.65 19.44
CA ILE A 9 -15.92 -4.53 18.50
C ILE A 9 -15.70 -5.01 17.06
N ALA A 10 -14.67 -5.81 16.78
CA ALA A 10 -14.44 -6.37 15.45
C ALA A 10 -15.60 -7.28 15.02
N ILE A 11 -16.09 -8.16 15.88
CA ILE A 11 -17.25 -9.02 15.62
C ILE A 11 -18.52 -8.19 15.41
N VAL A 12 -18.74 -7.16 16.21
CA VAL A 12 -19.91 -6.26 16.08
C VAL A 12 -19.80 -5.44 14.79
N VAL A 13 -18.64 -4.93 14.43
CA VAL A 13 -18.44 -4.21 13.17
C VAL A 13 -18.61 -5.15 11.97
N THR A 14 -18.06 -6.35 12.02
CA THR A 14 -18.25 -7.37 10.96
C THR A 14 -19.72 -7.79 10.86
N ALA A 15 -20.40 -7.99 11.98
CA ALA A 15 -21.83 -8.32 12.01
C ALA A 15 -22.71 -7.15 11.51
N LEU A 16 -22.39 -5.91 11.89
CA LEU A 16 -23.08 -4.71 11.41
C LEU A 16 -22.89 -4.51 9.90
N ILE A 17 -21.67 -4.67 9.38
CA ILE A 17 -21.40 -4.59 7.94
C ILE A 17 -22.11 -5.72 7.21
N SER A 18 -22.09 -6.95 7.73
CA SER A 18 -22.80 -8.09 7.13
C SER A 18 -24.31 -7.87 7.13
N VAL A 19 -24.88 -7.29 8.20
CA VAL A 19 -26.32 -6.96 8.29
C VAL A 19 -26.67 -5.80 7.36
N THR A 20 -25.81 -4.77 7.25
CA THR A 20 -26.06 -3.65 6.34
C THR A 20 -25.87 -4.06 4.88
N LEU A 21 -24.90 -4.90 4.55
CA LEU A 21 -24.75 -5.50 3.22
C LEU A 21 -25.94 -6.38 2.85
N TYR A 22 -26.47 -7.16 3.79
CA TYR A 22 -27.67 -7.97 3.57
C TYR A 22 -28.95 -7.12 3.45
N ALA A 23 -29.02 -6.03 4.18
CA ALA A 23 -30.16 -5.09 4.15
C ALA A 23 -30.12 -4.12 2.97
N ALA A 24 -28.96 -3.94 2.31
CA ALA A 24 -28.85 -3.07 1.14
C ALA A 24 -29.67 -3.63 -0.03
N ARG A 25 -30.61 -2.83 -0.53
CA ARG A 25 -31.60 -3.26 -1.54
C ARG A 25 -31.04 -3.31 -2.96
N THR A 26 -29.94 -2.62 -3.20
CA THR A 26 -29.29 -2.55 -4.54
C THR A 26 -27.78 -2.82 -4.44
N ASN A 27 -27.19 -3.28 -5.54
CA ASN A 27 -25.75 -3.50 -5.63
C ASN A 27 -24.93 -2.20 -5.49
N SER A 28 -25.50 -1.08 -5.94
CA SER A 28 -24.91 0.25 -5.77
C SER A 28 -24.78 0.60 -4.27
N ASP A 29 -25.78 0.26 -3.46
CA ASP A 29 -25.75 0.52 -2.01
C ASP A 29 -24.72 -0.37 -1.31
N ARG A 30 -24.56 -1.62 -1.77
CA ARG A 30 -23.55 -2.55 -1.25
C ARG A 30 -22.14 -2.11 -1.59
N LEU A 31 -21.93 -1.66 -2.83
CA LEU A 31 -20.64 -1.15 -3.30
C LEU A 31 -20.24 0.13 -2.58
N SER A 32 -21.20 1.03 -2.30
CA SER A 32 -20.93 2.26 -1.54
C SER A 32 -20.46 1.99 -0.09
N LEU A 33 -20.88 0.88 0.51
CA LEU A 33 -20.41 0.43 1.83
C LEU A 33 -18.98 -0.12 1.80
N LEU A 34 -18.52 -0.58 0.63
CA LEU A 34 -17.15 -1.05 0.43
C LEU A 34 -16.18 0.06 0.03
N GLN A 35 -16.68 1.16 -0.51
CA GLN A 35 -15.88 2.30 -0.95
C GLN A 35 -14.88 2.77 0.13
N PRO A 36 -15.26 2.97 1.41
CA PRO A 36 -14.35 3.36 2.46
C PRO A 36 -13.25 2.33 2.75
N LEU A 37 -13.53 1.03 2.52
CA LEU A 37 -12.55 -0.05 2.68
C LEU A 37 -11.54 -0.06 1.54
N LEU A 38 -11.97 0.34 0.34
CA LEU A 38 -11.12 0.42 -0.85
C LEU A 38 -10.30 1.71 -0.88
N GLU A 39 -10.84 2.81 -0.37
CA GLU A 39 -10.11 4.06 -0.14
C GLU A 39 -9.07 3.91 0.96
N TYR A 40 -9.29 2.99 1.90
CA TYR A 40 -8.36 2.56 2.94
C TYR A 40 -7.24 1.64 2.41
N ASN A 41 -7.04 1.55 1.11
CA ASN A 41 -6.05 0.70 0.44
C ASN A 41 -4.60 1.15 0.75
N HIS A 42 -4.33 1.30 2.05
CA HIS A 42 -3.03 1.68 2.56
C HIS A 42 -2.34 0.45 3.15
N PRO A 43 -1.09 0.15 2.72
CA PRO A 43 -0.33 -1.00 3.20
C PRO A 43 -0.11 -1.03 4.73
N PHE A 44 -0.52 0.02 5.43
CA PHE A 44 -0.29 0.20 6.86
C PHE A 44 -1.54 0.52 7.69
N SER A 45 -2.76 0.27 7.18
CA SER A 45 -3.94 0.43 8.02
C SER A 45 -3.99 -0.70 9.07
N PRO A 46 -3.72 -0.41 10.37
CA PRO A 46 -3.65 -1.44 11.40
C PRO A 46 -5.01 -1.90 11.92
N ASP A 47 -6.12 -1.37 11.41
CA ASP A 47 -7.38 -1.39 12.14
C ASP A 47 -8.39 -2.46 11.69
N ALA A 48 -8.24 -3.07 10.50
CA ALA A 48 -9.08 -4.17 10.08
C ALA A 48 -8.37 -5.51 10.37
N PRO A 49 -8.91 -6.40 11.24
CA PRO A 49 -8.37 -7.74 11.43
C PRO A 49 -8.36 -8.51 10.11
N VAL A 50 -7.27 -9.23 9.82
CA VAL A 50 -7.12 -10.04 8.61
C VAL A 50 -8.29 -11.01 8.44
N ASP A 51 -8.73 -11.64 9.52
CA ASP A 51 -9.89 -12.55 9.49
C ASP A 51 -11.15 -11.89 8.97
N SER A 52 -11.35 -10.60 9.29
CA SER A 52 -12.49 -9.82 8.79
C SER A 52 -12.38 -9.55 7.29
N ILE A 53 -11.20 -9.21 6.79
CA ILE A 53 -10.95 -8.96 5.37
C ILE A 53 -11.14 -10.25 4.56
N ILE A 54 -10.60 -11.37 5.04
CA ILE A 54 -10.80 -12.69 4.42
C ILE A 54 -12.28 -13.09 4.43
N ALA A 55 -13.01 -12.83 5.52
CA ALA A 55 -14.44 -13.10 5.59
C ALA A 55 -15.24 -12.27 4.59
N TRP A 56 -14.89 -11.00 4.41
CA TRP A 56 -15.51 -10.12 3.40
C TRP A 56 -15.21 -10.56 1.98
N GLU A 57 -13.96 -10.93 1.68
CA GLU A 57 -13.58 -11.48 0.38
C GLU A 57 -14.46 -12.68 0.04
N LYS A 58 -14.52 -13.68 0.93
CA LYS A 58 -15.34 -14.91 0.73
C LYS A 58 -16.83 -14.62 0.55
N LEU A 59 -17.35 -13.61 1.26
CA LEU A 59 -18.75 -13.22 1.17
C LEU A 59 -19.08 -12.52 -0.14
N LEU A 60 -18.18 -11.66 -0.61
CA LEU A 60 -18.42 -10.77 -1.74
C LEU A 60 -18.00 -11.35 -3.08
N GLU A 61 -17.01 -12.23 -3.09
CA GLU A 61 -16.44 -12.80 -4.31
C GLU A 61 -17.50 -13.45 -5.24
N PRO A 62 -18.44 -14.32 -4.76
CA PRO A 62 -19.44 -14.92 -5.63
C PRO A 62 -20.37 -13.89 -6.28
N GLU A 63 -20.71 -12.83 -5.54
CA GLU A 63 -21.60 -11.78 -6.01
C GLU A 63 -20.91 -10.86 -7.02
N LEU A 64 -19.66 -10.47 -6.73
CA LEU A 64 -18.84 -9.65 -7.63
C LEU A 64 -18.54 -10.37 -8.96
N GLN A 65 -18.33 -11.69 -8.91
CA GLN A 65 -18.17 -12.50 -10.11
C GLN A 65 -19.46 -12.57 -10.94
N LYS A 66 -20.59 -12.83 -10.28
CA LYS A 66 -21.91 -12.87 -10.94
C LYS A 66 -22.24 -11.54 -11.62
N GLU A 67 -21.87 -10.43 -11.03
CA GLU A 67 -22.16 -9.09 -11.54
C GLU A 67 -21.05 -8.52 -12.41
N GLN A 68 -20.00 -9.31 -12.68
CA GLN A 68 -18.85 -8.92 -13.50
C GLN A 68 -18.11 -7.68 -12.96
N GLN A 69 -18.17 -7.43 -11.64
CA GLN A 69 -17.47 -6.35 -10.95
C GLN A 69 -15.98 -6.72 -10.71
N TYR A 70 -15.30 -7.10 -11.78
CA TYR A 70 -13.93 -7.60 -11.72
C TYR A 70 -12.91 -6.60 -11.13
N PRO A 71 -12.97 -5.28 -11.43
CA PRO A 71 -12.04 -4.33 -10.81
C PRO A 71 -12.10 -4.39 -9.28
N LEU A 72 -13.31 -4.40 -8.72
CA LEU A 72 -13.55 -4.45 -7.29
C LEU A 72 -13.13 -5.79 -6.68
N LEU A 73 -13.39 -6.89 -7.37
CA LEU A 73 -12.97 -8.22 -6.97
C LEU A 73 -11.44 -8.28 -6.78
N PHE A 74 -10.69 -7.81 -7.77
CA PHE A 74 -9.23 -7.84 -7.71
C PHE A 74 -8.65 -6.84 -6.69
N GLN A 75 -9.34 -5.72 -6.42
CA GLN A 75 -8.97 -4.81 -5.33
C GLN A 75 -9.14 -5.46 -3.95
N ILE A 76 -10.25 -6.20 -3.72
CA ILE A 76 -10.47 -6.94 -2.46
C ILE A 76 -9.42 -8.03 -2.30
N ASN A 77 -9.12 -8.81 -3.35
CA ASN A 77 -8.04 -9.79 -3.29
C ASN A 77 -6.68 -9.15 -2.94
N LEU A 78 -6.37 -7.98 -3.50
CA LEU A 78 -5.16 -7.22 -3.17
C LEU A 78 -5.13 -6.79 -1.70
N LEU A 79 -6.27 -6.34 -1.14
CA LEU A 79 -6.41 -6.02 0.29
C LEU A 79 -6.15 -7.24 1.18
N THR A 80 -6.67 -8.41 0.81
CA THR A 80 -6.41 -9.66 1.54
C THR A 80 -4.92 -10.00 1.56
N VAL A 81 -4.24 -9.91 0.40
CA VAL A 81 -2.79 -10.13 0.32
C VAL A 81 -2.06 -9.14 1.23
N GLN A 82 -2.42 -7.86 1.18
CA GLN A 82 -1.78 -6.83 2.00
C GLN A 82 -1.99 -7.07 3.50
N ALA A 83 -3.19 -7.48 3.90
CA ALA A 83 -3.51 -7.82 5.28
C ALA A 83 -2.67 -9.01 5.78
N LEU A 84 -2.54 -10.07 4.98
CA LEU A 84 -1.70 -11.22 5.28
C LEU A 84 -0.21 -10.84 5.44
N ILE A 85 0.31 -9.95 4.58
CA ILE A 85 1.66 -9.40 4.69
C ILE A 85 1.81 -8.67 6.03
N THR A 86 0.84 -7.83 6.37
CA THR A 86 0.88 -7.00 7.57
C THR A 86 0.87 -7.84 8.85
N GLU A 87 0.22 -9.01 8.86
CA GLU A 87 0.28 -9.98 9.97
C GLU A 87 1.51 -10.89 9.96
N GLY A 88 2.36 -10.79 8.94
CA GLY A 88 3.53 -11.65 8.80
C GLY A 88 3.23 -13.04 8.22
N ASN A 89 2.02 -13.29 7.74
CA ASN A 89 1.59 -14.52 7.10
C ASN A 89 2.08 -14.61 5.64
N ILE A 90 3.38 -14.44 5.42
CA ILE A 90 3.97 -14.25 4.08
C ILE A 90 3.69 -15.45 3.15
N SER A 91 3.74 -16.68 3.66
CA SER A 91 3.47 -17.87 2.83
C SER A 91 2.04 -17.90 2.30
N LEU A 92 1.06 -17.50 3.13
CA LEU A 92 -0.33 -17.38 2.71
C LEU A 92 -0.51 -16.21 1.73
N ALA A 93 0.16 -15.08 1.97
CA ALA A 93 0.13 -13.94 1.06
C ALA A 93 0.66 -14.29 -0.35
N ILE A 94 1.77 -15.04 -0.43
CA ILE A 94 2.32 -15.53 -1.70
C ILE A 94 1.31 -16.44 -2.41
N ASN A 95 0.70 -17.37 -1.67
CA ASN A 95 -0.29 -18.28 -2.26
C ASN A 95 -1.50 -17.52 -2.80
N GLN A 96 -2.06 -16.60 -2.02
CA GLN A 96 -3.19 -15.76 -2.43
C GLN A 96 -2.87 -14.88 -3.66
N ALA A 97 -1.70 -14.25 -3.68
CA ALA A 97 -1.26 -13.45 -4.83
C ALA A 97 -1.10 -14.30 -6.11
N ASN A 98 -0.56 -15.53 -5.99
CA ASN A 98 -0.47 -16.45 -7.12
C ASN A 98 -1.85 -16.94 -7.60
N GLN A 99 -2.77 -17.23 -6.69
CA GLN A 99 -4.16 -17.58 -7.06
C GLN A 99 -4.85 -16.42 -7.78
N MET A 100 -4.66 -15.20 -7.29
CA MET A 100 -5.14 -13.98 -7.94
C MET A 100 -4.59 -13.85 -9.37
N TYR A 101 -3.29 -14.14 -9.57
CA TYR A 101 -2.64 -14.12 -10.89
C TYR A 101 -3.23 -15.17 -11.84
N GLN A 102 -3.36 -16.43 -11.39
CA GLN A 102 -3.95 -17.49 -12.19
C GLN A 102 -5.38 -17.16 -12.59
N LYS A 103 -6.20 -16.71 -11.65
CA LYS A 103 -7.58 -16.29 -11.91
C LYS A 103 -7.66 -15.19 -12.96
N ALA A 104 -6.82 -14.16 -12.86
CA ALA A 104 -6.77 -13.08 -13.85
C ALA A 104 -6.39 -13.58 -15.25
N ARG A 105 -5.47 -14.54 -15.33
CA ARG A 105 -5.04 -15.18 -16.59
C ARG A 105 -6.14 -16.03 -17.20
N GLU A 106 -6.84 -16.83 -16.41
CA GLU A 106 -7.96 -17.67 -16.85
C GLU A 106 -9.13 -16.83 -17.38
N MET A 107 -9.32 -15.63 -16.81
CA MET A 107 -10.36 -14.69 -17.21
C MET A 107 -9.94 -13.79 -18.39
N ASP A 108 -8.70 -13.91 -18.87
CA ASP A 108 -8.09 -12.97 -19.83
C ASP A 108 -8.33 -11.50 -19.45
N TYR A 109 -8.06 -11.18 -18.15
CA TYR A 109 -8.34 -9.87 -17.56
C TYR A 109 -7.05 -9.10 -17.25
N PRO A 110 -6.59 -8.20 -18.15
CA PRO A 110 -5.29 -7.53 -18.03
C PRO A 110 -5.14 -6.68 -16.76
N LEU A 111 -6.18 -5.94 -16.33
CA LEU A 111 -6.14 -5.17 -15.09
C LEU A 111 -5.93 -6.09 -13.88
N GLY A 112 -6.67 -7.20 -13.82
CA GLY A 112 -6.49 -8.21 -12.76
C GLY A 112 -5.07 -8.79 -12.77
N THR A 113 -4.51 -9.06 -13.95
CA THR A 113 -3.13 -9.55 -14.09
C THR A 113 -2.12 -8.53 -13.53
N ALA A 114 -2.28 -7.23 -13.85
CA ALA A 114 -1.41 -6.18 -13.32
C ALA A 114 -1.52 -6.03 -11.80
N LEU A 115 -2.75 -6.07 -11.24
CA LEU A 115 -2.97 -6.01 -9.79
C LEU A 115 -2.41 -7.24 -9.07
N ALA A 116 -2.51 -8.42 -9.68
CA ALA A 116 -1.90 -9.64 -9.13
C ALA A 116 -0.37 -9.58 -9.14
N LEU A 117 0.24 -9.06 -10.21
CA LEU A 117 1.70 -8.83 -10.26
C LEU A 117 2.14 -7.80 -9.22
N HIS A 118 1.34 -6.76 -8.97
CA HIS A 118 1.57 -5.83 -7.86
C HIS A 118 1.53 -6.55 -6.51
N ALA A 119 0.50 -7.39 -6.27
CA ALA A 119 0.41 -8.20 -5.06
C ALA A 119 1.61 -9.13 -4.88
N ILE A 120 2.05 -9.81 -5.95
CA ILE A 120 3.26 -10.65 -5.96
C ILE A 120 4.49 -9.80 -5.59
N GLY A 121 4.64 -8.62 -6.19
CA GLY A 121 5.72 -7.68 -5.85
C GLY A 121 5.76 -7.36 -4.36
N ASN A 122 4.62 -7.02 -3.76
CA ASN A 122 4.50 -6.71 -2.32
C ASN A 122 4.89 -7.91 -1.44
N THR A 123 4.48 -9.13 -1.79
CA THR A 123 4.83 -10.33 -1.02
C THR A 123 6.32 -10.65 -1.08
N TYR A 124 6.93 -10.55 -2.26
CA TYR A 124 8.36 -10.80 -2.41
C TYR A 124 9.22 -9.69 -1.80
N LEU A 125 8.76 -8.45 -1.79
CA LEU A 125 9.41 -7.37 -1.04
C LEU A 125 9.43 -7.69 0.46
N SER A 126 8.31 -8.15 1.01
CA SER A 126 8.17 -8.53 2.42
C SER A 126 8.95 -9.80 2.80
N SER A 127 9.23 -10.68 1.83
CA SER A 127 10.13 -11.83 1.99
C SER A 127 11.61 -11.52 1.73
N SER A 128 11.98 -10.24 1.65
CA SER A 128 13.35 -9.77 1.39
C SER A 128 13.93 -10.25 0.05
N THR A 129 13.08 -10.35 -0.96
CA THR A 129 13.47 -10.74 -2.33
C THR A 129 13.19 -9.60 -3.31
N PRO A 130 13.91 -8.45 -3.20
CA PRO A 130 13.58 -7.22 -3.92
C PRO A 130 13.71 -7.32 -5.43
N GLN A 131 14.59 -8.20 -5.94
CA GLN A 131 14.77 -8.39 -7.40
C GLN A 131 13.48 -8.95 -8.03
N VAL A 132 12.83 -9.91 -7.37
CA VAL A 132 11.55 -10.46 -7.84
C VAL A 132 10.45 -9.40 -7.72
N ALA A 133 10.42 -8.64 -6.62
CA ALA A 133 9.46 -7.55 -6.44
C ALA A 133 9.58 -6.50 -7.56
N ILE A 134 10.78 -6.02 -7.85
CA ILE A 134 11.06 -5.03 -8.91
C ILE A 134 10.62 -5.55 -10.28
N LYS A 135 10.92 -6.82 -10.59
CA LYS A 135 10.49 -7.46 -11.84
C LYS A 135 8.97 -7.50 -11.93
N SER A 136 8.30 -7.92 -10.86
CA SER A 136 6.82 -8.02 -10.82
C SER A 136 6.15 -6.65 -10.98
N TYR A 137 6.66 -5.60 -10.32
CA TYR A 137 6.14 -4.24 -10.50
C TYR A 137 6.35 -3.72 -11.92
N LYS A 138 7.53 -3.99 -12.52
CA LYS A 138 7.80 -3.62 -13.90
C LYS A 138 6.82 -4.28 -14.88
N GLU A 139 6.62 -5.58 -14.76
CA GLU A 139 5.65 -6.32 -15.58
C GLU A 139 4.22 -5.80 -15.38
N ALA A 140 3.83 -5.47 -14.12
CA ALA A 140 2.55 -4.85 -13.84
C ALA A 140 2.38 -3.49 -14.55
N LEU A 141 3.41 -2.63 -14.52
CA LEU A 141 3.42 -1.33 -15.19
C LEU A 141 3.31 -1.48 -16.70
N GLU A 142 4.05 -2.41 -17.31
CA GLU A 142 4.01 -2.68 -18.76
C GLU A 142 2.60 -3.10 -19.25
N ILE A 143 1.81 -3.74 -18.40
CA ILE A 143 0.44 -4.11 -18.70
C ILE A 143 -0.49 -2.91 -18.48
N ILE A 144 -0.43 -2.29 -17.31
CA ILE A 144 -1.43 -1.32 -16.87
C ILE A 144 -1.35 0.01 -17.63
N GLN A 145 -0.16 0.42 -18.08
CA GLN A 145 0.05 1.62 -18.89
C GLN A 145 -0.68 1.57 -20.25
N LYS A 146 -1.02 0.38 -20.72
CA LYS A 146 -1.77 0.17 -21.97
C LYS A 146 -3.28 0.23 -21.78
N LEU A 147 -3.76 0.29 -20.53
CA LEU A 147 -5.17 0.27 -20.20
C LEU A 147 -5.72 1.69 -20.04
N PRO A 148 -6.91 1.96 -20.60
CA PRO A 148 -7.58 3.25 -20.39
C PRO A 148 -8.01 3.39 -18.92
N HIS A 149 -8.02 4.62 -18.41
CA HIS A 149 -8.51 4.97 -17.07
C HIS A 149 -7.80 4.23 -15.90
N ALA A 150 -6.54 3.81 -16.09
CA ALA A 150 -5.79 3.06 -15.09
C ALA A 150 -4.88 3.92 -14.19
N ASN A 151 -4.93 5.25 -14.31
CA ASN A 151 -4.02 6.18 -13.64
C ASN A 151 -3.92 5.94 -12.12
N GLN A 152 -5.03 5.66 -11.44
CA GLN A 152 -5.04 5.39 -10.01
C GLN A 152 -4.15 4.19 -9.62
N TYR A 153 -4.13 3.14 -10.44
CA TYR A 153 -3.29 1.96 -10.20
C TYR A 153 -1.84 2.20 -10.60
N ILE A 154 -1.61 2.95 -11.70
CA ILE A 154 -0.26 3.33 -12.13
C ILE A 154 0.45 4.10 -11.02
N LYS A 155 -0.17 5.11 -10.42
CA LYS A 155 0.38 5.89 -9.31
C LYS A 155 0.89 4.99 -8.17
N THR A 156 0.04 4.05 -7.74
CA THR A 156 0.36 3.15 -6.63
C THR A 156 1.52 2.21 -6.97
N ILE A 157 1.45 1.54 -8.13
CA ILE A 157 2.47 0.56 -8.53
C ILE A 157 3.82 1.26 -8.81
N LEU A 158 3.77 2.41 -9.48
CA LEU A 158 4.98 3.18 -9.82
C LEU A 158 5.67 3.75 -8.57
N SER A 159 4.89 4.24 -7.59
CA SER A 159 5.44 4.67 -6.31
C SER A 159 6.15 3.53 -5.58
N GLN A 160 5.53 2.34 -5.50
CA GLN A 160 6.14 1.15 -4.87
C GLN A 160 7.38 0.68 -5.62
N PHE A 161 7.34 0.70 -6.95
CA PHE A 161 8.49 0.39 -7.81
C PHE A 161 9.68 1.31 -7.54
N ILE A 162 9.45 2.65 -7.56
CA ILE A 162 10.47 3.66 -7.27
C ILE A 162 11.05 3.46 -5.87
N LEU A 163 10.19 3.35 -4.84
CA LEU A 163 10.62 3.19 -3.46
C LEU A 163 11.42 1.90 -3.24
N THR A 164 11.01 0.80 -3.90
CA THR A 164 11.76 -0.45 -3.85
C THR A 164 13.14 -0.28 -4.46
N LYS A 165 13.24 0.31 -5.65
CA LYS A 165 14.53 0.58 -6.30
C LYS A 165 15.43 1.46 -5.43
N LEU A 166 14.90 2.55 -4.86
CA LEU A 166 15.64 3.45 -3.97
C LEU A 166 16.14 2.73 -2.71
N ASN A 167 15.31 1.94 -2.04
CA ASN A 167 15.69 1.20 -0.84
C ASN A 167 16.83 0.19 -1.10
N TYR A 168 16.91 -0.35 -2.31
CA TYR A 168 17.92 -1.33 -2.70
C TYR A 168 19.01 -0.77 -3.64
N HIS A 169 19.17 0.56 -3.67
CA HIS A 169 20.21 1.27 -4.43
C HIS A 169 20.24 0.96 -5.94
N GLN A 170 19.09 0.63 -6.53
CA GLN A 170 18.96 0.43 -7.96
C GLN A 170 18.59 1.75 -8.65
N MET A 171 19.60 2.56 -8.95
CA MET A 171 19.42 3.95 -9.38
C MET A 171 19.09 4.11 -10.87
N THR A 172 19.11 3.06 -11.67
CA THR A 172 18.80 3.12 -13.11
C THR A 172 17.39 3.66 -13.34
N ASP A 173 17.25 4.65 -14.21
CA ASP A 173 15.99 5.25 -14.67
C ASP A 173 15.06 5.82 -13.55
N ILE A 174 15.59 6.03 -12.33
CA ILE A 174 14.78 6.55 -11.20
C ILE A 174 14.21 7.93 -11.50
N GLU A 175 15.02 8.81 -12.08
CA GLU A 175 14.57 10.17 -12.39
C GLU A 175 13.46 10.18 -13.44
N ASP A 176 13.55 9.30 -14.44
CA ASP A 176 12.51 9.12 -15.45
C ASP A 176 11.22 8.57 -14.83
N ASN A 177 11.34 7.57 -13.93
CA ASN A 177 10.20 7.02 -13.22
C ASN A 177 9.53 8.07 -12.31
N ILE A 178 10.29 8.96 -11.66
CA ILE A 178 9.74 10.06 -10.84
C ILE A 178 9.00 11.05 -11.75
N ARG A 179 9.58 11.43 -12.91
CA ARG A 179 8.91 12.31 -13.88
C ARG A 179 7.61 11.69 -14.41
N GLU A 180 7.60 10.39 -14.66
CA GLU A 180 6.40 9.67 -15.05
C GLU A 180 5.35 9.71 -13.94
N LEU A 181 5.72 9.43 -12.68
CA LEU A 181 4.83 9.52 -11.52
C LEU A 181 4.22 10.92 -11.39
N GLU A 182 5.02 11.97 -11.51
CA GLU A 182 4.59 13.35 -11.50
C GLU A 182 3.56 13.63 -12.61
N SER A 183 3.81 13.15 -13.83
CA SER A 183 2.92 13.36 -14.98
C SER A 183 1.54 12.71 -14.81
N VAL A 184 1.47 11.63 -14.04
CA VAL A 184 0.22 10.91 -13.76
C VAL A 184 -0.53 11.55 -12.60
N ILE A 185 0.17 12.10 -11.59
CA ILE A 185 -0.42 12.73 -10.41
C ILE A 185 -1.02 14.10 -10.74
N THR A 186 -0.39 14.91 -11.57
CA THR A 186 -0.86 16.27 -11.91
C THR A 186 -2.28 16.35 -12.49
N LYS A 187 -2.89 15.20 -12.82
CA LYS A 187 -4.24 15.14 -13.39
C LYS A 187 -5.36 14.97 -12.35
N ASP A 188 -5.00 14.57 -11.11
CA ASP A 188 -5.94 14.34 -10.01
C ASP A 188 -5.28 14.75 -8.69
N THR A 189 -5.82 15.73 -8.00
CA THR A 189 -5.28 16.22 -6.72
C THR A 189 -5.73 15.31 -5.57
N ASN A 190 -4.96 14.26 -5.28
CA ASN A 190 -5.10 13.47 -4.07
C ASN A 190 -3.88 13.74 -3.17
N PRO A 191 -4.07 14.28 -1.94
CA PRO A 191 -2.96 14.59 -1.04
C PRO A 191 -2.05 13.41 -0.72
N GLN A 192 -2.57 12.19 -0.77
CA GLN A 192 -1.79 10.98 -0.55
C GLN A 192 -0.82 10.71 -1.71
N ASP A 193 -1.27 10.94 -2.95
CA ASP A 193 -0.43 10.80 -4.13
C ASP A 193 0.66 11.88 -4.14
N ASP A 194 0.31 13.11 -3.77
CA ASP A 194 1.25 14.22 -3.62
C ASP A 194 2.32 13.89 -2.57
N PHE A 195 1.91 13.32 -1.43
CA PHE A 195 2.85 12.87 -0.40
C PHE A 195 3.84 11.83 -0.96
N HIS A 196 3.35 10.81 -1.65
CA HIS A 196 4.21 9.75 -2.19
C HIS A 196 5.19 10.27 -3.24
N LEU A 197 4.74 11.19 -4.11
CA LEU A 197 5.63 11.83 -5.09
C LEU A 197 6.76 12.59 -4.40
N VAL A 198 6.40 13.50 -3.48
CA VAL A 198 7.39 14.33 -2.75
C VAL A 198 8.32 13.46 -1.90
N TYR A 199 7.79 12.36 -1.33
CA TYR A 199 8.58 11.37 -0.61
C TYR A 199 9.61 10.68 -1.52
N CYS A 200 9.22 10.24 -2.72
CA CYS A 200 10.13 9.65 -3.70
C CYS A 200 11.22 10.65 -4.13
N GLN A 201 10.85 11.92 -4.36
CA GLN A 201 11.79 13.00 -4.68
C GLN A 201 12.79 13.23 -3.54
N ALA A 202 12.32 13.31 -2.29
CA ALA A 202 13.17 13.46 -1.12
C ALA A 202 14.18 12.30 -1.01
N PHE A 203 13.69 11.07 -1.11
CA PHE A 203 14.54 9.89 -0.98
C PHE A 203 15.58 9.80 -2.11
N TYR A 204 15.17 10.10 -3.34
CA TYR A 204 16.10 10.16 -4.48
C TYR A 204 17.21 11.20 -4.26
N ARG A 205 16.87 12.42 -3.79
CA ARG A 205 17.85 13.47 -3.50
C ARG A 205 18.82 13.08 -2.36
N ILE A 206 18.34 12.35 -1.35
CA ILE A 206 19.21 11.77 -0.31
C ILE A 206 20.22 10.81 -0.95
N GLN A 207 19.77 9.89 -1.80
CA GLN A 207 20.63 8.89 -2.47
C GLN A 207 21.65 9.52 -3.41
N MET A 208 21.32 10.69 -4.00
CA MET A 208 22.20 11.45 -4.85
C MET A 208 23.11 12.43 -4.09
N HIS A 209 23.07 12.41 -2.74
CA HIS A 209 23.81 13.33 -1.86
C HIS A 209 23.46 14.81 -2.07
N HIS A 210 22.31 15.13 -2.66
CA HIS A 210 21.78 16.49 -2.81
C HIS A 210 21.00 16.91 -1.56
N LEU A 211 21.69 16.98 -0.41
CA LEU A 211 21.10 17.14 0.91
C LEU A 211 20.26 18.43 1.10
N PRO A 212 20.63 19.61 0.57
CA PRO A 212 19.79 20.79 0.68
C PRO A 212 18.43 20.63 -0.01
N GLU A 213 18.40 20.03 -1.21
CA GLU A 213 17.18 19.76 -1.95
C GLU A 213 16.34 18.68 -1.24
N ALA A 214 17.01 17.61 -0.76
CA ALA A 214 16.37 16.56 0.01
C ALA A 214 15.61 17.12 1.23
N LEU A 215 16.26 18.02 2.00
CA LEU A 215 15.64 18.64 3.17
C LEU A 215 14.43 19.49 2.80
N ASN A 216 14.47 20.18 1.65
CA ASN A 216 13.31 20.92 1.15
C ASN A 216 12.13 19.99 0.87
N TYR A 217 12.33 18.86 0.19
CA TYR A 217 11.29 17.87 -0.05
C TYR A 217 10.79 17.21 1.23
N ILE A 218 11.67 16.91 2.21
CA ILE A 218 11.25 16.39 3.52
C ILE A 218 10.29 17.36 4.22
N ARG A 219 10.58 18.67 4.20
CA ARG A 219 9.68 19.69 4.76
C ARG A 219 8.33 19.76 4.05
N GLN A 220 8.30 19.53 2.74
CA GLN A 220 7.05 19.45 1.98
C GLN A 220 6.24 18.21 2.41
N THR A 221 6.88 17.04 2.61
CA THR A 221 6.17 15.87 3.15
C THR A 221 5.59 16.12 4.54
N GLU A 222 6.31 16.86 5.40
CA GLU A 222 5.77 17.28 6.71
C GLU A 222 4.56 18.18 6.60
N GLN A 223 4.59 19.14 5.67
CA GLN A 223 3.47 20.06 5.45
C GLN A 223 2.21 19.28 5.02
N ILE A 224 2.33 18.38 4.05
CA ILE A 224 1.23 17.53 3.58
C ILE A 224 0.71 16.65 4.74
N SER A 225 1.61 16.03 5.51
CA SER A 225 1.25 15.19 6.65
C SER A 225 0.47 15.94 7.73
N ARG A 226 0.85 17.19 8.05
CA ARG A 226 0.15 18.04 9.02
C ARG A 226 -1.26 18.40 8.57
N GLN A 227 -1.44 18.64 7.26
CA GLN A 227 -2.75 19.00 6.69
C GLN A 227 -3.74 17.84 6.65
N HIS A 228 -3.28 16.62 6.46
CA HIS A 228 -4.13 15.47 6.14
C HIS A 228 -4.13 14.36 7.18
N GLN A 229 -3.34 14.46 8.26
CA GLN A 229 -3.34 13.60 9.47
C GLN A 229 -3.36 12.07 9.19
N TYR A 230 -2.70 11.59 8.14
CA TYR A 230 -2.56 10.17 7.88
C TYR A 230 -1.61 9.49 8.90
N PRO A 231 -2.06 8.45 9.64
CA PRO A 231 -1.33 7.95 10.82
C PRO A 231 0.09 7.47 10.56
N TYR A 232 0.40 6.98 9.36
CA TYR A 232 1.73 6.43 9.03
C TYR A 232 2.65 7.40 8.29
N PHE A 233 2.16 8.56 7.80
CA PHE A 233 3.02 9.55 7.15
C PHE A 233 4.14 10.02 8.07
N HIS A 234 3.86 10.17 9.36
CA HIS A 234 4.88 10.56 10.33
C HIS A 234 6.01 9.51 10.45
N LEU A 235 5.71 8.21 10.32
CA LEU A 235 6.72 7.15 10.34
C LEU A 235 7.57 7.18 9.07
N MET A 236 6.96 7.40 7.92
CA MET A 236 7.67 7.56 6.66
C MET A 236 8.60 8.78 6.69
N ILE A 237 8.14 9.91 7.23
CA ILE A 237 8.95 11.12 7.38
C ILE A 237 10.14 10.89 8.32
N LYS A 238 9.93 10.19 9.46
CA LYS A 238 11.02 9.80 10.35
C LYS A 238 12.05 8.92 9.64
N TYR A 239 11.60 8.01 8.79
CA TYR A 239 12.52 7.21 7.98
C TYR A 239 13.35 8.07 7.02
N LEU A 240 12.75 9.08 6.33
CA LEU A 240 13.50 10.03 5.51
C LEU A 240 14.54 10.80 6.34
N TYR A 241 14.17 11.30 7.51
CA TYR A 241 15.11 11.99 8.40
C TYR A 241 16.26 11.08 8.84
N SER A 242 15.98 9.82 9.19
CA SER A 242 17.04 8.88 9.56
C SER A 242 18.04 8.68 8.42
N ARG A 243 17.55 8.57 7.19
CA ARG A 243 18.38 8.46 5.98
C ARG A 243 19.15 9.77 5.72
N TYR A 244 18.48 10.91 5.84
CA TYR A 244 19.11 12.24 5.68
C TYR A 244 20.24 12.44 6.68
N TYR A 245 20.01 12.20 7.98
CA TYR A 245 21.03 12.33 9.01
C TYR A 245 22.18 11.35 8.85
N THR A 246 21.92 10.15 8.32
CA THR A 246 23.00 9.20 7.99
C THR A 246 23.90 9.76 6.89
N GLU A 247 23.32 10.28 5.82
CA GLU A 247 24.07 10.84 4.68
C GLU A 247 24.77 12.17 5.04
N SER A 248 24.18 12.98 5.92
CA SER A 248 24.81 14.20 6.45
C SER A 248 25.87 13.93 7.54
N LYS A 249 26.06 12.65 7.92
CA LYS A 249 26.98 12.19 8.99
C LYS A 249 26.60 12.68 10.39
N GLU A 250 25.35 13.03 10.59
CA GLU A 250 24.76 13.40 11.87
C GLU A 250 24.25 12.16 12.62
N TYR A 251 25.16 11.24 12.94
CA TYR A 251 24.84 9.90 13.39
C TYR A 251 24.03 9.85 14.69
N THR A 252 24.20 10.83 15.58
CA THR A 252 23.41 10.90 16.81
C THR A 252 21.93 11.13 16.51
N GLN A 253 21.61 12.07 15.60
CA GLN A 253 20.24 12.33 15.17
C GLN A 253 19.67 11.13 14.41
N ALA A 254 20.48 10.49 13.56
CA ALA A 254 20.06 9.27 12.84
C ALA A 254 19.65 8.16 13.81
N LEU A 255 20.46 7.87 14.84
CA LEU A 255 20.17 6.86 15.85
C LEU A 255 18.92 7.21 16.66
N THR A 256 18.80 8.45 17.14
CA THR A 256 17.59 8.90 17.88
C THR A 256 16.32 8.68 17.04
N THR A 257 16.36 9.07 15.77
CA THR A 257 15.20 8.93 14.87
C THR A 257 14.85 7.46 14.62
N LEU A 258 15.87 6.58 14.48
CA LEU A 258 15.66 5.14 14.33
C LEU A 258 15.10 4.49 15.62
N ASP A 259 15.56 4.89 16.80
CA ASP A 259 15.04 4.40 18.08
C ASP A 259 13.57 4.79 18.26
N GLU A 260 13.19 6.01 17.85
CA GLU A 260 11.79 6.43 17.84
C GLU A 260 10.94 5.58 16.87
N LEU A 261 11.44 5.29 15.66
CA LEU A 261 10.77 4.39 14.71
C LEU A 261 10.57 2.99 15.30
N LEU A 262 11.63 2.42 15.90
CA LEU A 262 11.58 1.09 16.53
C LEU A 262 10.60 1.04 17.69
N SER A 263 10.51 2.12 18.50
CA SER A 263 9.55 2.19 19.60
C SER A 263 8.11 2.16 19.12
N HIS A 264 7.80 2.86 18.03
CA HIS A 264 6.48 2.84 17.42
C HIS A 264 6.12 1.47 16.82
N THR A 265 7.06 0.81 16.13
CA THR A 265 6.83 -0.52 15.54
C THR A 265 6.68 -1.60 16.61
N LYS A 266 7.47 -1.54 17.69
CA LYS A 266 7.32 -2.44 18.84
C LYS A 266 5.98 -2.24 19.55
N ALA A 267 5.55 -1.00 19.75
CA ALA A 267 4.23 -0.71 20.30
C ALA A 267 3.12 -1.29 19.41
N ALA A 268 3.19 -1.10 18.10
CA ALA A 268 2.23 -1.67 17.16
C ALA A 268 2.22 -3.22 17.21
N ASN A 269 3.39 -3.86 17.24
CA ASN A 269 3.50 -5.32 17.30
C ASN A 269 3.10 -5.89 18.68
N SER A 270 3.39 -5.19 19.79
CA SER A 270 2.93 -5.62 21.11
C SER A 270 1.40 -5.54 21.26
N TYR A 271 0.75 -4.64 20.51
CA TYR A 271 -0.71 -4.60 20.39
C TYR A 271 -1.28 -5.75 19.56
N ARG A 272 -0.49 -6.37 18.66
CA ARG A 272 -0.88 -7.53 17.85
C ARG A 272 -0.68 -8.86 18.57
N SER A 273 0.30 -8.93 19.48
CA SER A 273 0.61 -10.14 20.28
C SER A 273 -0.22 -10.26 21.56
N LEU A 274 -1.04 -9.27 21.90
CA LEU A 274 -1.99 -9.25 23.02
C LEU A 274 -3.43 -9.39 22.52
#